data_4dbc80118cb7695c91b712da28b69ede
#
_entry.id   4dbc80118cb7695c91b712da28b69ede
#
_cell.length_a   1.000
_cell.length_b   1.000
_cell.length_c   1.000
_cell.angle_alpha   90.00
_cell.angle_beta   90.00
_cell.angle_gamma   90.00
#
_symmetry.space_group_name_H-M   'P 1'
#
loop_
_entity.id
_entity.type
_entity.pdbx_description
1 polymer ?
#
loop_
_entity_poly.entity_id
_entity_poly.type
_entity_poly.pdbx_seq_one_letter_code
_entity_poly.pdbx_strand_id
1 'polypeptide(L)'
;MANDYPYRSAKSWSGLLLIAASLHLPLTYATELEDDDANKEKQEVALQLPAAPKSENLLPFYNSGSQTFAIDKQSVSVEKDGSVRYTLVATSNSGAKNVSYEAIRCESYERKLYAFGRSDGSWSASRRKEWDRISNAGANKQHHVLYTEYFCDGNTIGGKAATLVDRLNGKRSPFNR
;
A
#
# COMPACT_ATOMS: atom_id res chain seq x y z
N MET A 1 74.19 -15.59 16.26
CA MET A 1 74.59 -16.47 17.36
C MET A 1 73.45 -17.46 17.47
N ALA A 2 73.53 -18.57 16.77
CA ALA A 2 74.09 -19.87 17.13
C ALA A 2 73.26 -20.47 18.23
N ASN A 3 72.60 -21.48 17.88
CA ASN A 3 72.74 -22.95 17.97
C ASN A 3 71.65 -23.50 18.89
N ASP A 4 71.13 -24.69 18.87
CA ASP A 4 71.38 -25.92 18.12
C ASP A 4 70.20 -26.88 18.38
N TYR A 5 69.96 -27.77 17.42
CA TYR A 5 69.20 -29.01 17.61
C TYR A 5 69.91 -30.00 18.55
N PRO A 6 69.21 -31.00 19.13
CA PRO A 6 69.11 -32.29 18.45
C PRO A 6 67.81 -33.13 18.72
N TYR A 7 67.41 -33.77 17.70
CA TYR A 7 67.00 -35.12 17.34
C TYR A 7 67.19 -36.25 18.41
N ARG A 8 66.14 -37.07 18.60
CA ARG A 8 66.06 -38.53 18.81
C ARG A 8 64.70 -38.88 19.49
N SER A 9 64.03 -39.96 19.23
CA SER A 9 64.08 -41.18 18.42
C SER A 9 62.78 -41.92 18.61
N ALA A 10 62.38 -42.67 17.61
CA ALA A 10 61.21 -43.53 17.57
C ALA A 10 61.13 -44.59 18.68
N LYS A 11 59.89 -44.91 19.11
CA LYS A 11 59.56 -46.32 19.55
C LYS A 11 58.06 -46.55 19.20
N SER A 12 57.85 -47.49 18.32
CA SER A 12 56.64 -48.17 17.97
C SER A 12 56.11 -48.94 19.22
N TRP A 13 54.81 -48.96 19.40
CA TRP A 13 54.12 -50.15 19.93
C TRP A 13 52.62 -50.15 19.55
N SER A 14 52.27 -51.33 19.22
CA SER A 14 51.07 -51.90 18.68
C SER A 14 49.74 -51.59 19.40
N GLY A 15 48.67 -51.43 18.61
CA GLY A 15 47.46 -52.24 18.76
C GLY A 15 46.50 -51.86 19.85
N LEU A 16 45.41 -51.17 19.49
CA LEU A 16 44.07 -51.51 19.96
C LEU A 16 43.03 -50.96 18.99
N LEU A 17 42.36 -51.89 18.32
CA LEU A 17 41.15 -51.58 17.52
C LEU A 17 40.01 -51.21 18.49
N LEU A 18 39.67 -49.96 18.57
CA LEU A 18 38.41 -49.52 19.15
C LEU A 18 37.43 -49.23 18.02
N ILE A 19 36.46 -50.11 17.87
CA ILE A 19 35.32 -49.93 17.00
C ILE A 19 34.47 -48.79 17.60
N ALA A 20 34.60 -47.60 17.07
CA ALA A 20 33.71 -46.51 17.39
C ALA A 20 32.40 -46.70 16.60
N ALA A 21 31.36 -47.18 17.30
CA ALA A 21 30.01 -47.16 16.78
C ALA A 21 29.55 -45.69 16.62
N SER A 22 29.60 -45.19 15.39
CA SER A 22 29.04 -43.88 15.04
C SER A 22 27.51 -43.96 15.11
N LEU A 23 26.94 -43.42 16.19
CA LEU A 23 25.53 -43.09 16.25
C LEU A 23 25.26 -41.98 15.22
N HIS A 24 24.72 -42.34 14.08
CA HIS A 24 24.16 -41.40 13.14
C HIS A 24 22.79 -40.96 13.67
N LEU A 25 22.76 -39.85 14.40
CA LEU A 25 21.52 -39.13 14.69
C LEU A 25 21.04 -38.52 13.36
N PRO A 26 19.81 -38.81 12.93
CA PRO A 26 19.24 -38.08 11.79
C PRO A 26 19.09 -36.62 12.21
N LEU A 27 19.77 -35.71 11.52
CA LEU A 27 19.48 -34.30 11.56
C LEU A 27 18.10 -34.14 10.92
N THR A 28 17.06 -34.01 11.75
CA THR A 28 15.78 -33.52 11.30
C THR A 28 15.97 -32.04 10.97
N TYR A 29 16.09 -31.73 9.67
CA TYR A 29 15.90 -30.39 9.19
C TYR A 29 14.44 -30.04 9.48
N ALA A 30 14.20 -29.27 10.52
CA ALA A 30 12.96 -28.50 10.63
C ALA A 30 12.98 -27.53 9.45
N THR A 31 12.20 -27.83 8.42
CA THR A 31 11.79 -26.82 7.44
C THR A 31 10.98 -25.80 8.24
N GLU A 32 11.59 -24.71 8.63
CA GLU A 32 10.88 -23.50 8.97
C GLU A 32 10.09 -23.16 7.71
N LEU A 33 8.78 -23.40 7.77
CA LEU A 33 7.83 -22.78 6.88
C LEU A 33 7.90 -21.30 7.25
N GLU A 34 8.79 -20.58 6.59
CA GLU A 34 8.77 -19.14 6.62
C GLU A 34 7.41 -18.72 6.05
N ASP A 35 6.54 -18.22 6.92
CA ASP A 35 5.34 -17.47 6.55
C ASP A 35 5.78 -16.15 5.91
N ASP A 36 6.44 -16.24 4.76
CA ASP A 36 6.94 -15.11 3.97
C ASP A 36 5.79 -14.29 3.31
N ASP A 37 4.54 -14.76 3.41
CA ASP A 37 3.40 -14.08 2.77
C ASP A 37 2.73 -13.01 3.64
N ALA A 38 2.98 -12.98 4.95
CA ALA A 38 2.32 -12.01 5.85
C ALA A 38 2.98 -10.62 5.84
N ASN A 39 4.20 -10.48 5.33
CA ASN A 39 4.96 -9.22 5.35
C ASN A 39 5.45 -8.76 3.96
N LYS A 40 4.93 -9.31 2.89
CA LYS A 40 5.10 -8.69 1.57
C LYS A 40 4.24 -7.43 1.54
N GLU A 41 4.89 -6.29 1.82
CA GLU A 41 4.35 -4.98 1.47
C GLU A 41 3.85 -5.07 0.02
N LYS A 42 2.51 -5.03 -0.16
CA LYS A 42 1.90 -5.21 -1.49
C LYS A 42 2.55 -4.22 -2.45
N GLN A 43 3.35 -4.73 -3.37
CA GLN A 43 4.10 -3.90 -4.31
C GLN A 43 3.13 -2.99 -5.05
N GLU A 44 3.35 -1.68 -4.93
CA GLU A 44 2.48 -0.68 -5.53
C GLU A 44 2.45 -0.82 -7.06
N VAL A 45 1.25 -0.88 -7.61
CA VAL A 45 1.06 -0.95 -9.07
C VAL A 45 1.58 0.32 -9.73
N ALA A 46 2.26 0.19 -10.87
CA ALA A 46 2.81 1.29 -11.64
C ALA A 46 1.77 2.41 -11.82
N LEU A 47 2.17 3.65 -11.54
CA LEU A 47 1.31 4.81 -11.60
C LEU A 47 1.02 5.20 -13.04
N GLN A 48 -0.27 5.18 -13.41
CA GLN A 48 -0.77 5.77 -14.65
C GLN A 48 -1.66 6.95 -14.27
N LEU A 49 -1.26 8.16 -14.69
CA LEU A 49 -2.05 9.36 -14.42
C LEU A 49 -3.22 9.42 -15.40
N PRO A 50 -4.44 9.71 -14.91
CA PRO A 50 -5.63 9.81 -15.75
C PRO A 50 -5.61 11.09 -16.59
N ALA A 51 -6.54 11.19 -17.55
CA ALA A 51 -6.83 12.44 -18.21
C ALA A 51 -7.32 13.50 -17.21
N ALA A 52 -7.19 14.78 -17.55
CA ALA A 52 -7.74 15.88 -16.75
C ALA A 52 -9.25 15.69 -16.53
N PRO A 53 -9.78 15.93 -15.31
CA PRO A 53 -11.19 15.75 -15.02
C PRO A 53 -12.08 16.72 -15.81
N LYS A 54 -13.20 16.21 -16.33
CA LYS A 54 -14.21 17.02 -17.01
C LYS A 54 -15.41 17.24 -16.10
N SER A 55 -16.04 18.41 -16.20
CA SER A 55 -17.15 18.81 -15.31
C SER A 55 -18.31 17.81 -15.33
N GLU A 56 -18.63 17.22 -16.49
CA GLU A 56 -19.72 16.25 -16.68
C GLU A 56 -19.45 14.87 -16.02
N ASN A 57 -18.22 14.66 -15.60
CA ASN A 57 -17.80 13.42 -14.93
C ASN A 57 -17.71 13.57 -13.41
N LEU A 58 -17.87 14.77 -12.89
CA LEU A 58 -17.73 15.04 -11.46
C LEU A 58 -18.96 14.61 -10.67
N LEU A 59 -18.76 13.78 -9.68
CA LEU A 59 -19.77 13.32 -8.73
C LEU A 59 -19.49 13.98 -7.37
N PRO A 60 -20.25 15.01 -6.95
CA PRO A 60 -20.13 15.60 -5.62
C PRO A 60 -20.50 14.57 -4.54
N PHE A 61 -19.70 14.50 -3.46
CA PHE A 61 -19.96 13.57 -2.37
C PHE A 61 -19.85 14.20 -0.98
N TYR A 62 -19.17 15.32 -0.84
CA TYR A 62 -18.97 15.97 0.46
C TYR A 62 -18.90 17.50 0.32
N ASN A 63 -19.46 18.21 1.32
CA ASN A 63 -19.36 19.65 1.46
C ASN A 63 -18.92 20.01 2.88
N SER A 64 -17.83 20.76 2.98
CA SER A 64 -17.28 21.23 4.27
C SER A 64 -17.85 22.57 4.74
N GLY A 65 -18.77 23.17 3.99
CA GLY A 65 -19.24 24.55 4.16
C GLY A 65 -18.38 25.58 3.41
N SER A 66 -17.07 25.37 3.29
CA SER A 66 -16.16 26.26 2.53
C SER A 66 -15.73 25.69 1.18
N GLN A 67 -15.85 24.38 0.99
CA GLN A 67 -15.48 23.67 -0.22
C GLN A 67 -16.44 22.52 -0.51
N THR A 68 -16.70 22.30 -1.80
CA THR A 68 -17.38 21.10 -2.31
C THR A 68 -16.33 20.16 -2.89
N PHE A 69 -16.45 18.88 -2.55
CA PHE A 69 -15.55 17.80 -2.99
C PHE A 69 -16.28 16.86 -3.93
N ALA A 70 -15.68 16.59 -5.07
CA ALA A 70 -16.22 15.72 -6.11
C ALA A 70 -15.17 14.74 -6.61
N ILE A 71 -15.60 13.56 -7.05
CA ILE A 71 -14.77 12.53 -7.69
C ILE A 71 -15.05 12.54 -9.20
N ASP A 72 -14.00 12.51 -10.00
CA ASP A 72 -14.13 12.18 -11.42
C ASP A 72 -14.41 10.68 -11.58
N LYS A 73 -15.62 10.33 -11.96
CA LYS A 73 -16.07 8.94 -12.14
C LYS A 73 -15.22 8.13 -13.12
N GLN A 74 -14.59 8.79 -14.10
CA GLN A 74 -13.75 8.13 -15.11
C GLN A 74 -12.37 7.72 -14.58
N SER A 75 -11.93 8.33 -13.49
CA SER A 75 -10.63 8.09 -12.89
C SER A 75 -10.63 7.02 -11.79
N VAL A 76 -11.82 6.54 -11.39
CA VAL A 76 -11.92 5.55 -10.31
C VAL A 76 -11.44 4.19 -10.78
N SER A 77 -10.44 3.64 -10.12
CA SER A 77 -9.92 2.29 -10.36
C SER A 77 -9.68 1.54 -9.06
N VAL A 78 -9.76 0.21 -9.14
CA VAL A 78 -9.41 -0.72 -8.05
C VAL A 78 -8.19 -1.49 -8.51
N GLU A 79 -7.09 -1.27 -7.81
CA GLU A 79 -5.79 -1.80 -8.19
C GLU A 79 -5.47 -3.14 -7.49
N LYS A 80 -4.55 -3.89 -8.09
CA LYS A 80 -4.11 -5.19 -7.55
C LYS A 80 -3.37 -5.07 -6.21
N ASP A 81 -2.83 -3.88 -5.91
CA ASP A 81 -2.19 -3.57 -4.62
C ASP A 81 -3.18 -3.30 -3.48
N GLY A 82 -4.47 -3.46 -3.74
CA GLY A 82 -5.53 -3.25 -2.76
C GLY A 82 -5.87 -1.77 -2.53
N SER A 83 -5.47 -0.89 -3.45
CA SER A 83 -5.84 0.53 -3.40
C SER A 83 -7.01 0.87 -4.35
N VAL A 84 -7.79 1.88 -3.96
CA VAL A 84 -8.74 2.55 -4.83
C VAL A 84 -8.14 3.87 -5.23
N ARG A 85 -7.86 4.08 -6.53
CA ARG A 85 -7.31 5.32 -7.07
C ARG A 85 -8.42 6.17 -7.67
N TYR A 86 -8.27 7.50 -7.56
CA TYR A 86 -9.29 8.45 -8.03
C TYR A 86 -8.74 9.86 -8.21
N THR A 87 -9.40 10.66 -9.03
CA THR A 87 -9.17 12.10 -9.10
C THR A 87 -10.19 12.81 -8.21
N LEU A 88 -9.68 13.60 -7.25
CA LEU A 88 -10.45 14.46 -6.38
C LEU A 88 -10.41 15.89 -6.92
N VAL A 89 -11.57 16.54 -6.96
CA VAL A 89 -11.70 17.96 -7.27
C VAL A 89 -12.33 18.66 -6.06
N ALA A 90 -11.58 19.54 -5.41
CA ALA A 90 -12.07 20.43 -4.38
C ALA A 90 -12.32 21.81 -4.97
N THR A 91 -13.56 22.28 -4.87
CA THR A 91 -13.97 23.60 -5.37
C THR A 91 -14.36 24.49 -4.19
N SER A 92 -13.67 25.62 -4.03
CA SER A 92 -14.01 26.61 -3.00
C SER A 92 -15.29 27.38 -3.35
N ASN A 93 -15.88 28.05 -2.35
CA ASN A 93 -17.04 28.93 -2.59
C ASN A 93 -16.74 30.09 -3.55
N SER A 94 -15.46 30.48 -3.72
CA SER A 94 -15.03 31.46 -4.71
C SER A 94 -14.78 30.87 -6.11
N GLY A 95 -15.01 29.56 -6.29
CA GLY A 95 -14.83 28.87 -7.58
C GLY A 95 -13.40 28.39 -7.86
N ALA A 96 -12.43 28.63 -6.96
CA ALA A 96 -11.08 28.10 -7.12
C ALA A 96 -11.10 26.57 -7.00
N LYS A 97 -10.41 25.89 -7.94
CA LYS A 97 -10.36 24.42 -7.98
C LYS A 97 -8.96 23.91 -7.64
N ASN A 98 -8.90 22.91 -6.77
CA ASN A 98 -7.73 22.09 -6.55
C ASN A 98 -8.05 20.68 -7.05
N VAL A 99 -7.18 20.16 -7.91
CA VAL A 99 -7.30 18.82 -8.48
C VAL A 99 -6.14 17.97 -7.96
N SER A 100 -6.44 16.77 -7.47
CA SER A 100 -5.42 15.82 -7.03
C SER A 100 -5.74 14.42 -7.53
N TYR A 101 -4.70 13.63 -7.81
CA TYR A 101 -4.81 12.20 -8.05
C TYR A 101 -4.32 11.46 -6.82
N GLU A 102 -5.18 10.67 -6.25
CA GLU A 102 -5.01 10.09 -4.92
C GLU A 102 -5.39 8.61 -4.90
N ALA A 103 -5.05 7.94 -3.81
CA ALA A 103 -5.56 6.62 -3.50
C ALA A 103 -5.99 6.49 -2.04
N ILE A 104 -6.91 5.56 -1.79
CA ILE A 104 -7.26 5.05 -0.46
C ILE A 104 -6.94 3.57 -0.41
N ARG A 105 -6.33 3.14 0.71
CA ARG A 105 -6.11 1.75 1.08
C ARG A 105 -7.05 1.41 2.23
N CYS A 106 -8.03 0.52 1.96
CA CYS A 106 -9.06 0.19 2.97
C CYS A 106 -8.49 -0.61 4.14
N GLU A 107 -7.56 -1.51 3.88
CA GLU A 107 -6.97 -2.41 4.87
C GLU A 107 -6.28 -1.65 6.02
N SER A 108 -5.57 -0.57 5.71
CA SER A 108 -4.77 0.20 6.67
C SER A 108 -5.37 1.55 7.06
N TYR A 109 -6.52 1.93 6.49
CA TYR A 109 -7.14 3.25 6.71
C TYR A 109 -6.21 4.39 6.34
N GLU A 110 -5.61 4.32 5.14
CA GLU A 110 -4.61 5.25 4.67
C GLU A 110 -4.98 5.84 3.30
N ARG A 111 -4.41 7.00 3.02
CA ARG A 111 -4.48 7.66 1.73
C ARG A 111 -3.09 8.00 1.22
N LYS A 112 -2.95 8.13 -0.08
CA LYS A 112 -1.71 8.59 -0.73
C LYS A 112 -2.04 9.63 -1.79
N LEU A 113 -1.20 10.66 -1.87
CA LEU A 113 -1.27 11.69 -2.89
C LEU A 113 -0.20 11.42 -3.94
N TYR A 114 -0.60 11.18 -5.18
CA TYR A 114 0.32 10.93 -6.29
C TYR A 114 0.69 12.19 -7.05
N ALA A 115 -0.29 13.02 -7.37
CA ALA A 115 -0.08 14.19 -8.23
C ALA A 115 -1.14 15.28 -8.01
N PHE A 116 -0.78 16.48 -8.39
CA PHE A 116 -1.69 17.64 -8.49
C PHE A 116 -1.98 17.94 -9.95
N GLY A 117 -3.25 18.19 -10.29
CA GLY A 117 -3.65 18.68 -11.60
C GLY A 117 -3.38 20.17 -11.76
N ARG A 118 -2.89 20.55 -12.92
CA ARG A 118 -2.65 21.94 -13.29
C ARG A 118 -3.79 22.47 -14.16
N SER A 119 -3.88 23.80 -14.31
CA SER A 119 -4.90 24.47 -15.12
C SER A 119 -4.81 24.15 -16.61
N ASP A 120 -3.64 23.75 -17.11
CA ASP A 120 -3.41 23.32 -18.48
C ASP A 120 -3.76 21.83 -18.73
N GLY A 121 -4.27 21.14 -17.70
CA GLY A 121 -4.62 19.72 -17.76
C GLY A 121 -3.45 18.76 -17.53
N SER A 122 -2.24 19.26 -17.34
CA SER A 122 -1.07 18.44 -16.99
C SER A 122 -1.04 18.09 -15.50
N TRP A 123 -0.20 17.11 -15.14
CA TRP A 123 -0.01 16.67 -13.76
C TRP A 123 1.36 17.05 -13.24
N SER A 124 1.42 17.43 -11.97
CA SER A 124 2.64 17.65 -11.21
C SER A 124 2.76 16.60 -10.13
N ALA A 125 3.82 15.79 -10.16
CA ALA A 125 4.01 14.73 -9.19
C ALA A 125 4.10 15.28 -7.74
N SER A 126 3.49 14.57 -6.80
CA SER A 126 3.66 14.84 -5.38
C SER A 126 5.10 14.58 -4.95
N ARG A 127 5.60 15.41 -4.04
CA ARG A 127 6.89 15.18 -3.36
C ARG A 127 6.76 14.15 -2.24
N ARG A 128 5.54 13.95 -1.71
CA ARG A 128 5.24 12.93 -0.71
C ARG A 128 5.13 11.58 -1.40
N LYS A 129 5.78 10.59 -0.83
CA LYS A 129 5.79 9.20 -1.34
C LYS A 129 5.05 8.24 -0.39
N GLU A 130 4.86 8.67 0.84
CA GLU A 130 4.33 7.87 1.93
C GLU A 130 2.80 7.79 1.88
N TRP A 131 2.27 6.75 2.51
CA TRP A 131 0.87 6.65 2.87
C TRP A 131 0.62 7.39 4.18
N ASP A 132 -0.38 8.26 4.19
CA ASP A 132 -0.80 9.02 5.35
C ASP A 132 -2.08 8.40 5.95
N ARG A 133 -2.14 8.25 7.26
CA ARG A 133 -3.37 7.82 7.93
C ARG A 133 -4.50 8.82 7.69
N ILE A 134 -5.70 8.31 7.38
CA ILE A 134 -6.90 9.14 7.20
C ILE A 134 -7.32 9.71 8.55
N SER A 135 -7.75 10.99 8.57
CA SER A 135 -8.29 11.65 9.76
C SER A 135 -9.80 11.87 9.58
N ASN A 136 -10.56 11.63 10.64
CA ASN A 136 -11.99 11.94 10.69
C ASN A 136 -12.29 13.38 11.14
N ALA A 137 -11.26 14.20 11.32
CA ALA A 137 -11.37 15.57 11.81
C ALA A 137 -10.61 16.55 10.91
N GLY A 138 -10.99 17.81 10.98
CA GLY A 138 -10.31 18.92 10.30
C GLY A 138 -10.44 18.91 8.79
N ALA A 139 -9.45 19.49 8.11
CA ALA A 139 -9.46 19.77 6.67
C ALA A 139 -9.43 18.52 5.76
N ASN A 140 -9.21 17.34 6.32
CA ASN A 140 -9.10 16.06 5.56
C ASN A 140 -10.29 15.12 5.78
N LYS A 141 -11.40 15.61 6.36
CA LYS A 141 -12.60 14.83 6.65
C LYS A 141 -13.22 14.19 5.38
N GLN A 142 -13.06 14.80 4.21
CA GLN A 142 -13.54 14.25 2.94
C GLN A 142 -12.97 12.85 2.64
N HIS A 143 -11.72 12.54 3.02
CA HIS A 143 -11.15 11.21 2.84
C HIS A 143 -11.79 10.18 3.78
N HIS A 144 -12.13 10.59 5.00
CA HIS A 144 -12.89 9.75 5.92
C HIS A 144 -14.28 9.41 5.36
N VAL A 145 -14.98 10.40 4.79
CA VAL A 145 -16.30 10.19 4.15
C VAL A 145 -16.16 9.25 2.95
N LEU A 146 -15.15 9.44 2.07
CA LEU A 146 -14.91 8.50 0.98
C LEU A 146 -14.68 7.08 1.46
N TYR A 147 -13.85 6.93 2.49
CA TYR A 147 -13.56 5.63 3.09
C TYR A 147 -14.82 4.97 3.65
N THR A 148 -15.55 5.67 4.53
CA THR A 148 -16.64 5.07 5.31
C THR A 148 -17.94 4.89 4.55
N GLU A 149 -18.19 5.75 3.57
CA GLU A 149 -19.51 5.78 2.92
C GLU A 149 -19.46 5.23 1.49
N TYR A 150 -18.32 5.33 0.80
CA TYR A 150 -18.28 5.06 -0.64
C TYR A 150 -17.33 3.95 -1.07
N PHE A 151 -16.11 3.89 -0.51
CA PHE A 151 -15.07 3.03 -1.05
C PHE A 151 -14.84 1.76 -0.26
N CYS A 152 -14.94 1.83 1.08
CA CYS A 152 -14.57 0.71 1.94
C CYS A 152 -15.75 0.16 2.73
N ASP A 153 -15.83 -1.16 2.80
CA ASP A 153 -16.71 -1.89 3.70
C ASP A 153 -15.85 -2.54 4.79
N GLY A 154 -15.78 -1.89 5.97
CA GLY A 154 -14.74 -2.22 6.94
C GLY A 154 -13.35 -1.96 6.38
N ASN A 155 -12.47 -2.93 6.53
CA ASN A 155 -11.10 -2.89 6.02
C ASN A 155 -10.97 -3.47 4.60
N THR A 156 -12.08 -3.67 3.89
CA THR A 156 -12.08 -4.23 2.53
C THR A 156 -12.65 -3.23 1.53
N ILE A 157 -12.26 -3.36 0.26
CA ILE A 157 -12.82 -2.54 -0.80
C ILE A 157 -14.28 -2.94 -1.04
N GLY A 158 -15.19 -1.98 -1.06
CA GLY A 158 -16.64 -2.18 -1.15
C GLY A 158 -17.16 -2.65 -2.51
N GLY A 159 -16.28 -3.13 -3.38
CA GLY A 159 -16.64 -3.69 -4.67
C GLY A 159 -15.72 -3.28 -5.83
N LYS A 160 -16.13 -3.59 -7.05
CA LYS A 160 -15.43 -3.16 -8.27
C LYS A 160 -15.60 -1.65 -8.50
N ALA A 161 -14.72 -1.03 -9.30
CA ALA A 161 -14.77 0.40 -9.61
C ALA A 161 -16.18 0.89 -10.01
N ALA A 162 -16.88 0.17 -10.88
CA ALA A 162 -18.26 0.50 -11.27
C ALA A 162 -19.23 0.53 -10.08
N THR A 163 -19.08 -0.37 -9.10
CA THR A 163 -19.91 -0.41 -7.89
C THR A 163 -19.66 0.82 -7.01
N LEU A 164 -18.39 1.24 -6.88
CA LEU A 164 -18.00 2.44 -6.11
C LEU A 164 -18.55 3.70 -6.78
N VAL A 165 -18.45 3.80 -8.10
CA VAL A 165 -19.02 4.90 -8.90
C VAL A 165 -20.55 4.93 -8.79
N ASP A 166 -21.24 3.78 -8.84
CA ASP A 166 -22.70 3.71 -8.65
C ASP A 166 -23.13 4.21 -7.26
N ARG A 167 -22.32 3.96 -6.22
CA ARG A 167 -22.59 4.46 -4.87
C ARG A 167 -22.39 5.99 -4.80
N LEU A 168 -21.30 6.52 -5.38
CA LEU A 168 -21.08 7.95 -5.50
C LEU A 168 -22.20 8.66 -6.27
N ASN A 169 -22.75 8.00 -7.28
CA ASN A 169 -23.84 8.54 -8.13
C ASN A 169 -25.25 8.33 -7.54
N GLY A 170 -25.37 7.85 -6.30
CA GLY A 170 -26.64 7.61 -5.63
C GLY A 170 -27.44 6.42 -6.14
N LYS A 171 -26.92 5.60 -7.04
CA LYS A 171 -27.57 4.36 -7.52
C LYS A 171 -27.50 3.22 -6.49
N ARG A 172 -26.63 3.33 -5.52
CA ARG A 172 -26.49 2.44 -4.37
C ARG A 172 -26.39 3.26 -3.11
N SER A 173 -26.95 2.75 -2.02
CA SER A 173 -26.82 3.42 -0.72
C SER A 173 -25.34 3.48 -0.29
N PRO A 174 -24.93 4.57 0.37
CA PRO A 174 -23.69 4.61 1.11
C PRO A 174 -23.62 3.46 2.12
N PHE A 175 -22.42 3.09 2.58
CA PHE A 175 -22.29 2.18 3.69
C PHE A 175 -22.79 2.85 4.96
N ASN A 176 -23.85 2.29 5.58
CA ASN A 176 -24.35 2.78 6.86
C ASN A 176 -23.49 2.21 7.98
N ARG A 177 -22.87 3.07 8.74
CA ARG A 177 -22.11 2.73 9.96
C ARG A 177 -22.47 3.67 11.09
#